data_f73594a5b981c677379a85aca4a0c50c
#
_entry.id   f73594a5b981c677379a85aca4a0c50c
#
_cell.length_a   1.000
_cell.length_b   1.000
_cell.length_c   1.000
_cell.angle_alpha   90.00
_cell.angle_beta   90.00
_cell.angle_gamma   90.00
#
_symmetry.space_group_name_H-M   'P 1'
#
loop_
_entity.id
_entity.type
_entity.pdbx_description
1 polymer ?
#
loop_
_entity_poly.entity_id
_entity_poly.type
_entity_poly.pdbx_seq_one_letter_code
_entity_poly.pdbx_strand_id
1 'polypeptide(L)'
;MTTFLEVRNLQKTFRYRTGWFRRQHLDAVQPVSFTLQAGQTLAIIGENGSGKSTLAKMISGMTEPTAGEILIDDVPLRFGDYRYRSQRIRMIFQDPSTSLNPRQRIGQILDVPLRLNTDLAAPEREERINQTLRQVGLRPDHAYYYPHMLAAGQKQRVALARALILQPQVIVADEALASLDMSMRSQIINLMLELQQKQRIAYIYVTQHLGMMKHISDQVMVMHNGEVVERGSTADVLAAPLHEQTKRLIASHFGEALTADAWRRDGGGF
;
A
#
# COMPACT_ATOMS: atom_id res chain seq x y z
N MET A 1 -1.92 23.88 5.38
CA MET A 1 -2.17 22.44 5.60
C MET A 1 -0.83 21.79 5.82
N THR A 2 -0.59 21.23 6.99
CA THR A 2 0.70 20.60 7.31
C THR A 2 0.84 19.31 6.51
N THR A 3 1.92 19.19 5.79
CA THR A 3 2.33 17.98 5.05
C THR A 3 2.55 16.87 6.08
N PHE A 4 1.91 15.72 5.86
CA PHE A 4 1.93 14.62 6.82
C PHE A 4 3.04 13.60 6.50
N LEU A 5 3.10 13.10 5.26
CA LEU A 5 4.20 12.26 4.76
C LEU A 5 4.90 13.03 3.65
N GLU A 6 6.20 13.17 3.76
CA GLU A 6 7.04 13.76 2.72
C GLU A 6 8.14 12.77 2.33
N VAL A 7 8.26 12.57 1.03
CA VAL A 7 9.32 11.78 0.41
C VAL A 7 10.18 12.73 -0.42
N ARG A 8 11.49 12.79 -0.16
CA ARG A 8 12.44 13.70 -0.80
C ARG A 8 13.53 12.92 -1.52
N ASN A 9 13.60 13.06 -2.82
CA ASN A 9 14.63 12.49 -3.71
C ASN A 9 14.94 11.01 -3.42
N LEU A 10 13.90 10.24 -3.10
CA LEU A 10 14.05 8.84 -2.75
C LEU A 10 14.44 8.03 -3.99
N GLN A 11 15.57 7.31 -3.92
CA GLN A 11 16.06 6.53 -5.06
C GLN A 11 16.60 5.18 -4.65
N LYS A 12 16.62 4.23 -5.60
CA LYS A 12 17.22 2.91 -5.42
C LYS A 12 17.97 2.44 -6.64
N THR A 13 19.26 2.23 -6.46
CA THR A 13 20.15 1.56 -7.42
C THR A 13 20.59 0.22 -6.83
N PHE A 14 20.25 -0.87 -7.50
CA PHE A 14 20.77 -2.19 -7.17
C PHE A 14 22.10 -2.42 -7.89
N ARG A 15 23.06 -3.00 -7.17
CA ARG A 15 24.38 -3.39 -7.71
C ARG A 15 24.44 -4.90 -7.72
N TYR A 16 24.66 -5.49 -8.88
CA TYR A 16 24.82 -6.94 -9.02
C TYR A 16 26.04 -7.27 -9.87
N ARG A 17 26.62 -8.42 -9.64
CA ARG A 17 27.75 -8.92 -10.41
C ARG A 17 27.24 -9.82 -11.52
N THR A 18 27.62 -9.50 -12.77
CA THR A 18 27.41 -10.37 -13.93
C THR A 18 28.77 -10.98 -14.28
N GLY A 19 28.99 -12.23 -13.81
CA GLY A 19 30.29 -12.90 -13.99
C GLY A 19 31.38 -12.41 -13.00
N TRP A 20 32.64 -12.84 -13.22
CA TRP A 20 33.75 -12.61 -12.27
C TRP A 20 34.20 -11.16 -12.18
N PHE A 21 34.02 -10.34 -13.24
CA PHE A 21 34.63 -8.99 -13.33
C PHE A 21 33.66 -7.86 -13.68
N ARG A 22 32.40 -8.11 -14.07
CA ARG A 22 31.46 -7.04 -14.45
C ARG A 22 30.48 -6.72 -13.30
N ARG A 23 30.53 -5.48 -12.82
CA ARG A 23 29.48 -4.90 -11.97
C ARG A 23 28.48 -4.19 -12.88
N GLN A 24 27.21 -4.51 -12.73
CA GLN A 24 26.11 -3.79 -13.36
C GLN A 24 25.31 -3.04 -12.30
N HIS A 25 24.73 -1.93 -12.71
CA HIS A 25 23.86 -1.10 -11.91
C HIS A 25 22.47 -1.14 -12.54
N LEU A 26 21.45 -1.28 -11.72
CA LEU A 26 20.05 -1.14 -12.12
C LEU A 26 19.42 -0.04 -11.27
N ASP A 27 19.07 1.06 -11.90
CA ASP A 27 18.31 2.13 -11.27
C ASP A 27 16.84 1.72 -11.23
N ALA A 28 16.48 1.01 -10.15
CA ALA A 28 15.14 0.48 -9.98
C ALA A 28 14.11 1.58 -9.65
N VAL A 29 14.56 2.66 -9.01
CA VAL A 29 13.78 3.88 -8.76
C VAL A 29 14.72 5.07 -8.87
N GLN A 30 14.44 5.96 -9.82
CA GLN A 30 15.09 7.25 -9.98
C GLN A 30 14.62 8.22 -8.88
N PRO A 31 15.30 9.37 -8.64
CA PRO A 31 14.92 10.28 -7.57
C PRO A 31 13.44 10.69 -7.66
N VAL A 32 12.66 10.31 -6.65
CA VAL A 32 11.24 10.64 -6.56
C VAL A 32 10.95 11.47 -5.31
N SER A 33 10.14 12.53 -5.48
CA SER A 33 9.68 13.38 -4.39
C SER A 33 8.18 13.56 -4.46
N PHE A 34 7.49 13.41 -3.33
CA PHE A 34 6.05 13.65 -3.22
C PHE A 34 5.64 13.88 -1.77
N THR A 35 4.45 14.40 -1.62
CA THR A 35 3.81 14.61 -0.31
C THR A 35 2.45 13.92 -0.28
N LEU A 36 2.03 13.49 0.90
CA LEU A 36 0.72 12.90 1.15
C LEU A 36 0.14 13.48 2.42
N GLN A 37 -1.14 13.81 2.42
CA GLN A 37 -1.84 14.31 3.60
C GLN A 37 -2.49 13.17 4.39
N ALA A 38 -2.76 13.40 5.69
CA ALA A 38 -3.49 12.44 6.51
C ALA A 38 -4.91 12.21 5.94
N GLY A 39 -5.26 10.95 5.74
CA GLY A 39 -6.53 10.56 5.15
C GLY A 39 -6.59 10.68 3.62
N GLN A 40 -5.46 10.87 2.94
CA GLN A 40 -5.38 10.81 1.47
C GLN A 40 -4.92 9.44 0.99
N THR A 41 -5.32 9.10 -0.23
CA THR A 41 -4.82 7.93 -0.97
C THR A 41 -4.01 8.36 -2.19
N LEU A 42 -2.76 7.91 -2.25
CA LEU A 42 -1.91 7.97 -3.45
C LEU A 42 -1.91 6.60 -4.14
N ALA A 43 -2.33 6.56 -5.38
CA ALA A 43 -2.15 5.39 -6.23
C ALA A 43 -0.80 5.46 -6.97
N ILE A 44 -0.03 4.38 -6.94
CA ILE A 44 1.17 4.21 -7.76
C ILE A 44 0.88 3.14 -8.80
N ILE A 45 0.84 3.55 -10.06
CA ILE A 45 0.48 2.69 -11.20
C ILE A 45 1.62 2.60 -12.21
N GLY A 46 1.57 1.62 -13.09
CA GLY A 46 2.56 1.40 -14.14
C GLY A 46 2.73 -0.07 -14.47
N GLU A 47 3.49 -0.36 -15.51
CA GLU A 47 3.76 -1.73 -15.97
C GLU A 47 4.58 -2.55 -14.95
N ASN A 48 4.62 -3.87 -15.14
CA ASN A 48 5.50 -4.75 -14.37
C ASN A 48 6.96 -4.34 -14.56
N GLY A 49 7.72 -4.31 -13.45
CA GLY A 49 9.12 -3.91 -13.49
C GLY A 49 9.37 -2.39 -13.51
N SER A 50 8.34 -1.54 -13.48
CA SER A 50 8.51 -0.08 -13.48
C SER A 50 9.03 0.53 -12.17
N GLY A 51 9.30 -0.27 -11.13
CA GLY A 51 9.86 0.21 -9.86
C GLY A 51 8.85 0.40 -8.72
N LYS A 52 7.55 0.26 -8.94
CA LYS A 52 6.47 0.50 -7.96
C LYS A 52 6.66 -0.24 -6.64
N SER A 53 6.84 -1.56 -6.70
CA SER A 53 7.03 -2.38 -5.49
C SER A 53 8.35 -2.09 -4.78
N THR A 54 9.38 -1.64 -5.52
CA THR A 54 10.64 -1.17 -4.92
C THR A 54 10.41 0.13 -4.15
N LEU A 55 9.68 1.09 -4.74
CA LEU A 55 9.28 2.32 -4.06
C LEU A 55 8.44 2.04 -2.82
N ALA A 56 7.43 1.18 -2.92
CA ALA A 56 6.60 0.73 -1.80
C ALA A 56 7.44 0.11 -0.66
N LYS A 57 8.39 -0.75 -0.99
CA LYS A 57 9.31 -1.38 -0.02
C LYS A 57 10.27 -0.37 0.64
N MET A 58 10.73 0.65 -0.08
CA MET A 58 11.53 1.72 0.52
C MET A 58 10.68 2.54 1.51
N ILE A 59 9.48 2.94 1.13
CA ILE A 59 8.56 3.70 1.99
C ILE A 59 8.24 2.92 3.25
N SER A 60 7.95 1.63 3.13
CA SER A 60 7.64 0.76 4.29
C SER A 60 8.87 0.37 5.13
N GLY A 61 10.10 0.70 4.67
CA GLY A 61 11.35 0.39 5.37
C GLY A 61 11.84 -1.04 5.21
N MET A 62 11.35 -1.77 4.22
CA MET A 62 11.80 -3.13 3.90
C MET A 62 13.04 -3.13 3.00
N THR A 63 13.25 -2.07 2.27
CA THR A 63 14.42 -1.87 1.40
C THR A 63 15.06 -0.55 1.75
N GLU A 64 16.37 -0.58 2.02
CA GLU A 64 17.12 0.64 2.26
C GLU A 64 17.23 1.45 0.96
N PRO A 65 16.87 2.74 0.96
CA PRO A 65 17.10 3.61 -0.18
C PRO A 65 18.62 3.81 -0.42
N THR A 66 19.00 4.06 -1.66
CA THR A 66 20.39 4.44 -1.99
C THR A 66 20.64 5.90 -1.66
N ALA A 67 19.63 6.75 -1.80
CA ALA A 67 19.64 8.17 -1.38
C ALA A 67 18.20 8.64 -1.16
N GLY A 68 18.10 9.89 -0.64
CA GLY A 68 16.84 10.51 -0.29
C GLY A 68 16.38 10.19 1.12
N GLU A 69 15.27 10.77 1.52
CA GLU A 69 14.71 10.64 2.87
C GLU A 69 13.19 10.58 2.87
N ILE A 70 12.65 10.07 3.96
CA ILE A 70 11.21 10.01 4.22
C ILE A 70 10.97 10.66 5.57
N LEU A 71 10.00 11.59 5.63
CA LEU A 71 9.60 12.26 6.86
C LEU A 71 8.11 12.01 7.12
N ILE A 72 7.76 11.86 8.39
CA ILE A 72 6.37 11.93 8.88
C ILE A 72 6.31 13.00 9.96
N ASP A 73 5.40 13.97 9.80
CA ASP A 73 5.26 15.12 10.70
C ASP A 73 6.62 15.83 10.92
N ASP A 74 7.36 16.05 9.82
CA ASP A 74 8.72 16.64 9.79
C ASP A 74 9.82 15.81 10.49
N VAL A 75 9.51 14.60 10.97
CA VAL A 75 10.47 13.70 11.62
C VAL A 75 11.00 12.67 10.62
N PRO A 76 12.33 12.62 10.40
CA PRO A 76 12.92 11.64 9.48
C PRO A 76 12.76 10.20 9.96
N LEU A 77 12.29 9.33 9.06
CA LEU A 77 12.22 7.88 9.25
C LEU A 77 13.53 7.22 8.83
N ARG A 78 14.46 7.03 9.76
CA ARG A 78 15.73 6.38 9.48
C ARG A 78 15.55 4.89 9.16
N PHE A 79 16.31 4.40 8.18
CA PHE A 79 16.40 2.96 7.95
C PHE A 79 17.11 2.30 9.14
N GLY A 80 16.60 1.16 9.62
CA GLY A 80 17.10 0.49 10.82
C GLY A 80 16.34 0.84 12.10
N ASP A 81 15.64 1.96 12.19
CA ASP A 81 14.73 2.25 13.31
C ASP A 81 13.36 1.57 13.07
N TYR A 82 13.38 0.25 13.15
CA TYR A 82 12.20 -0.56 12.83
C TYR A 82 11.06 -0.37 13.82
N ARG A 83 11.34 -0.13 15.12
CA ARG A 83 10.29 0.07 16.14
C ARG A 83 9.52 1.36 15.88
N TYR A 84 10.22 2.48 15.68
CA TYR A 84 9.58 3.77 15.40
C TYR A 84 8.83 3.75 14.06
N ARG A 85 9.47 3.22 13.01
CA ARG A 85 8.87 3.15 11.67
C ARG A 85 7.63 2.26 11.63
N SER A 86 7.65 1.09 12.26
CA SER A 86 6.53 0.14 12.23
C SER A 86 5.27 0.65 12.93
N GLN A 87 5.40 1.60 13.86
CA GLN A 87 4.29 2.31 14.48
C GLN A 87 3.69 3.38 13.55
N ARG A 88 4.41 3.82 12.51
CA ARG A 88 4.00 4.89 11.60
C ARG A 88 3.54 4.36 10.25
N ILE A 89 4.28 3.44 9.67
CA ILE A 89 4.02 2.88 8.34
C ILE A 89 3.92 1.36 8.44
N ARG A 90 2.87 0.80 7.85
CA ARG A 90 2.68 -0.65 7.73
C ARG A 90 2.47 -1.03 6.28
N MET A 91 2.78 -2.28 5.93
CA MET A 91 2.62 -2.81 4.57
C MET A 91 1.68 -4.01 4.56
N ILE A 92 0.80 -4.05 3.55
CA ILE A 92 -0.03 -5.20 3.20
C ILE A 92 0.52 -5.77 1.89
N PHE A 93 0.85 -7.05 1.90
CA PHE A 93 1.43 -7.76 0.76
C PHE A 93 0.35 -8.33 -0.16
N GLN A 94 0.75 -8.62 -1.38
CA GLN A 94 -0.09 -9.15 -2.45
C GLN A 94 -0.85 -10.43 -2.06
N ASP A 95 -0.20 -11.37 -1.39
CA ASP A 95 -0.81 -12.63 -0.98
C ASP A 95 -0.80 -12.80 0.54
N PRO A 96 -1.98 -12.71 1.20
CA PRO A 96 -2.09 -12.97 2.64
C PRO A 96 -1.69 -14.40 3.00
N SER A 97 -1.91 -15.38 2.11
CA SER A 97 -1.64 -16.79 2.40
C SER A 97 -0.16 -17.05 2.62
N THR A 98 0.71 -16.35 1.89
CA THR A 98 2.17 -16.44 2.07
C THR A 98 2.69 -15.60 3.24
N SER A 99 1.92 -14.59 3.65
CA SER A 99 2.32 -13.66 4.70
C SER A 99 1.84 -14.05 6.11
N LEU A 100 0.93 -15.01 6.23
CA LEU A 100 0.42 -15.52 7.50
C LEU A 100 1.07 -16.88 7.80
N ASN A 101 1.75 -17.01 8.95
CA ASN A 101 2.34 -18.28 9.34
C ASN A 101 1.25 -19.34 9.57
N PRO A 102 1.18 -20.43 8.76
CA PRO A 102 0.10 -21.41 8.84
C PRO A 102 0.10 -22.24 10.15
N ARG A 103 1.20 -22.21 10.90
CA ARG A 103 1.37 -22.95 12.16
C ARG A 103 1.03 -22.13 13.40
N GLN A 104 0.65 -20.85 13.22
CA GLN A 104 0.27 -19.95 14.32
C GLN A 104 -1.21 -19.63 14.24
N ARG A 105 -1.85 -19.47 15.42
CA ARG A 105 -3.21 -18.94 15.51
C ARG A 105 -3.22 -17.47 15.13
N ILE A 106 -4.35 -16.98 14.66
CA ILE A 106 -4.53 -15.57 14.26
C ILE A 106 -4.17 -14.61 15.40
N GLY A 107 -4.61 -14.91 16.62
CA GLY A 107 -4.26 -14.12 17.82
C GLY A 107 -2.75 -14.03 18.04
N GLN A 108 -2.02 -15.12 17.84
CA GLN A 108 -0.55 -15.13 17.95
C GLN A 108 0.11 -14.29 16.85
N ILE A 109 -0.40 -14.39 15.61
CA ILE A 109 0.09 -13.57 14.48
C ILE A 109 -0.11 -12.08 14.77
N LEU A 110 -1.24 -11.69 15.36
CA LEU A 110 -1.55 -10.30 15.71
C LEU A 110 -0.82 -9.83 16.98
N ASP A 111 -0.47 -10.74 17.91
CA ASP A 111 0.29 -10.42 19.12
C ASP A 111 1.77 -10.05 18.82
N VAL A 112 2.38 -10.67 17.81
CA VAL A 112 3.79 -10.44 17.48
C VAL A 112 4.12 -8.94 17.27
N PRO A 113 3.40 -8.18 16.42
CA PRO A 113 3.66 -6.75 16.26
C PRO A 113 3.53 -5.96 17.56
N LEU A 114 2.53 -6.25 18.38
CA LEU A 114 2.31 -5.58 19.67
C LEU A 114 3.46 -5.84 20.63
N ARG A 115 3.85 -7.10 20.79
CA ARG A 115 4.93 -7.50 21.71
C ARG A 115 6.28 -6.90 21.33
N LEU A 116 6.55 -6.74 20.02
CA LEU A 116 7.82 -6.20 19.53
C LEU A 116 7.88 -4.66 19.55
N ASN A 117 6.72 -3.99 19.48
CA ASN A 117 6.69 -2.55 19.22
C ASN A 117 5.96 -1.73 20.30
N THR A 118 5.39 -2.38 21.32
CA THR A 118 4.70 -1.71 22.43
C THR A 118 5.16 -2.28 23.77
N ASP A 119 4.83 -1.58 24.85
CA ASP A 119 5.09 -2.02 26.21
C ASP A 119 3.78 -2.51 26.89
N LEU A 120 2.75 -2.84 26.09
CA LEU A 120 1.45 -3.31 26.58
C LEU A 120 1.58 -4.65 27.32
N ALA A 121 0.90 -4.78 28.45
CA ALA A 121 0.76 -6.05 29.16
C ALA A 121 -0.07 -7.07 28.36
N ALA A 122 0.03 -8.36 28.70
CA ALA A 122 -0.66 -9.41 27.98
C ALA A 122 -2.19 -9.21 27.86
N PRO A 123 -2.93 -8.82 28.93
CA PRO A 123 -4.37 -8.56 28.83
C PRO A 123 -4.71 -7.38 27.90
N GLU A 124 -3.88 -6.33 27.90
CA GLU A 124 -4.07 -5.16 27.04
C GLU A 124 -3.85 -5.50 25.57
N ARG A 125 -2.88 -6.38 25.28
CA ARG A 125 -2.65 -6.87 23.92
C ARG A 125 -3.81 -7.74 23.44
N GLU A 126 -4.35 -8.60 24.29
CA GLU A 126 -5.52 -9.43 23.98
C GLU A 126 -6.73 -8.54 23.64
N GLU A 127 -7.03 -7.55 24.45
CA GLU A 127 -8.12 -6.62 24.17
C GLU A 127 -7.88 -5.84 22.86
N ARG A 128 -6.65 -5.38 22.60
CA ARG A 128 -6.29 -4.74 21.33
C ARG A 128 -6.50 -5.66 20.13
N ILE A 129 -6.15 -6.93 20.24
CA ILE A 129 -6.38 -7.94 19.19
C ILE A 129 -7.88 -8.09 18.95
N ASN A 130 -8.69 -8.24 20.00
CA ASN A 130 -10.13 -8.37 19.90
C ASN A 130 -10.79 -7.15 19.26
N GLN A 131 -10.39 -5.94 19.63
CA GLN A 131 -10.85 -4.69 19.04
C GLN A 131 -10.50 -4.62 17.56
N THR A 132 -9.24 -4.95 17.20
CA THR A 132 -8.78 -4.90 15.82
C THR A 132 -9.49 -5.91 14.93
N LEU A 133 -9.77 -7.13 15.44
CA LEU A 133 -10.57 -8.11 14.72
C LEU A 133 -11.98 -7.57 14.44
N ARG A 134 -12.65 -6.96 15.42
CA ARG A 134 -13.96 -6.32 15.21
C ARG A 134 -13.90 -5.20 14.17
N GLN A 135 -12.85 -4.37 14.19
CA GLN A 135 -12.65 -3.27 13.22
C GLN A 135 -12.60 -3.77 11.77
N VAL A 136 -12.03 -4.95 11.54
CA VAL A 136 -11.97 -5.54 10.19
C VAL A 136 -13.16 -6.46 9.89
N GLY A 137 -14.20 -6.46 10.72
CA GLY A 137 -15.41 -7.25 10.53
C GLY A 137 -15.22 -8.76 10.80
N LEU A 138 -14.26 -9.11 11.68
CA LEU A 138 -14.08 -10.46 12.19
C LEU A 138 -14.56 -10.57 13.65
N ARG A 139 -14.98 -11.75 14.06
CA ARG A 139 -15.33 -12.00 15.46
C ARG A 139 -14.06 -12.25 16.29
N PRO A 140 -14.05 -11.93 17.59
CA PRO A 140 -12.93 -12.23 18.49
C PRO A 140 -12.50 -13.69 18.48
N ASP A 141 -13.45 -14.63 18.35
CA ASP A 141 -13.19 -16.07 18.31
C ASP A 141 -12.23 -16.47 17.20
N HIS A 142 -12.16 -15.68 16.11
CA HIS A 142 -11.18 -15.93 15.03
C HIS A 142 -9.73 -15.82 15.51
N ALA A 143 -9.47 -15.21 16.68
CA ALA A 143 -8.13 -15.22 17.29
C ALA A 143 -7.60 -16.65 17.55
N TYR A 144 -8.49 -17.60 17.79
CA TYR A 144 -8.15 -19.01 18.07
C TYR A 144 -8.01 -19.85 16.80
N TYR A 145 -8.41 -19.34 15.62
CA TYR A 145 -8.35 -20.07 14.36
C TYR A 145 -6.93 -20.02 13.77
N TYR A 146 -6.65 -21.03 12.97
CA TYR A 146 -5.45 -21.06 12.12
C TYR A 146 -5.76 -20.47 10.74
N PRO A 147 -4.77 -19.94 9.99
CA PRO A 147 -5.00 -19.38 8.65
C PRO A 147 -5.74 -20.33 7.68
N HIS A 148 -5.47 -21.64 7.73
CA HIS A 148 -6.13 -22.60 6.87
C HIS A 148 -7.63 -22.81 7.17
N MET A 149 -8.11 -22.38 8.33
CA MET A 149 -9.53 -22.43 8.72
C MET A 149 -10.34 -21.24 8.20
N LEU A 150 -9.67 -20.26 7.58
CA LEU A 150 -10.27 -19.03 7.10
C LEU A 150 -10.46 -19.03 5.57
N ALA A 151 -11.59 -18.47 5.11
CA ALA A 151 -11.80 -18.17 3.70
C ALA A 151 -10.85 -17.05 3.21
N ALA A 152 -10.66 -16.93 1.89
CA ALA A 152 -9.73 -15.96 1.30
C ALA A 152 -9.99 -14.52 1.77
N GLY A 153 -11.25 -14.05 1.74
CA GLY A 153 -11.61 -12.73 2.23
C GLY A 153 -11.36 -12.52 3.72
N GLN A 154 -11.51 -13.56 4.56
CA GLN A 154 -11.18 -13.50 5.98
C GLN A 154 -9.67 -13.42 6.20
N LYS A 155 -8.86 -14.14 5.42
CA LYS A 155 -7.38 -14.02 5.46
C LYS A 155 -6.94 -12.60 5.11
N GLN A 156 -7.58 -11.97 4.12
CA GLN A 156 -7.30 -10.58 3.75
C GLN A 156 -7.65 -9.62 4.90
N ARG A 157 -8.79 -9.83 5.58
CA ARG A 157 -9.15 -9.05 6.76
C ARG A 157 -8.15 -9.23 7.90
N VAL A 158 -7.57 -10.43 8.09
CA VAL A 158 -6.48 -10.66 9.05
C VAL A 158 -5.21 -9.93 8.63
N ALA A 159 -4.85 -9.92 7.35
CA ALA A 159 -3.69 -9.16 6.86
C ALA A 159 -3.87 -7.65 7.10
N LEU A 160 -5.08 -7.13 6.87
CA LEU A 160 -5.44 -5.74 7.20
C LEU A 160 -5.38 -5.51 8.72
N ALA A 161 -5.93 -6.42 9.55
CA ALA A 161 -5.84 -6.34 11.01
C ALA A 161 -4.39 -6.26 11.48
N ARG A 162 -3.49 -7.09 10.92
CA ARG A 162 -2.06 -7.06 11.24
C ARG A 162 -1.39 -5.74 10.87
N ALA A 163 -1.84 -5.09 9.82
CA ALA A 163 -1.36 -3.76 9.48
C ALA A 163 -1.89 -2.70 10.46
N LEU A 164 -3.16 -2.78 10.85
CA LEU A 164 -3.85 -1.82 11.72
C LEU A 164 -3.50 -1.92 13.21
N ILE A 165 -3.01 -3.09 13.67
CA ILE A 165 -2.86 -3.41 15.10
C ILE A 165 -2.00 -2.41 15.88
N LEU A 166 -1.02 -1.78 15.22
CA LEU A 166 -0.17 -0.73 15.77
C LEU A 166 -0.72 0.68 15.55
N GLN A 167 -1.92 0.82 14.99
CA GLN A 167 -2.55 2.11 14.64
C GLN A 167 -1.64 3.01 13.78
N PRO A 168 -1.18 2.50 12.62
CA PRO A 168 -0.26 3.25 11.78
C PRO A 168 -0.94 4.48 11.18
N GLN A 169 -0.16 5.45 10.82
CA GLN A 169 -0.59 6.65 10.12
C GLN A 169 -0.65 6.42 8.60
N VAL A 170 0.20 5.53 8.07
CA VAL A 170 0.27 5.19 6.64
C VAL A 170 0.19 3.68 6.45
N ILE A 171 -0.62 3.24 5.51
CA ILE A 171 -0.64 1.85 5.04
C ILE A 171 -0.24 1.81 3.57
N VAL A 172 0.82 1.05 3.28
CA VAL A 172 1.27 0.75 1.92
C VAL A 172 0.65 -0.58 1.50
N ALA A 173 -0.16 -0.60 0.46
CA ALA A 173 -0.81 -1.80 -0.08
C ALA A 173 -0.20 -2.11 -1.46
N ASP A 174 0.66 -3.14 -1.53
CA ASP A 174 1.32 -3.55 -2.77
C ASP A 174 0.55 -4.72 -3.38
N GLU A 175 -0.23 -4.43 -4.42
CA GLU A 175 -1.14 -5.36 -5.12
C GLU A 175 -2.02 -6.20 -4.18
N ALA A 176 -2.30 -5.68 -3.00
CA ALA A 176 -2.89 -6.40 -1.88
C ALA A 176 -4.28 -7.01 -2.15
N LEU A 177 -4.97 -6.60 -3.20
CA LEU A 177 -6.32 -7.07 -3.54
C LEU A 177 -6.37 -7.81 -4.89
N ALA A 178 -5.23 -8.05 -5.53
CA ALA A 178 -5.17 -8.63 -6.86
C ALA A 178 -5.73 -10.06 -6.93
N SER A 179 -5.56 -10.83 -5.85
CA SER A 179 -5.98 -12.24 -5.76
C SER A 179 -7.45 -12.45 -5.38
N LEU A 180 -8.20 -11.37 -5.07
CA LEU A 180 -9.60 -11.45 -4.67
C LEU A 180 -10.54 -11.30 -5.86
N ASP A 181 -11.68 -12.00 -5.80
CA ASP A 181 -12.80 -11.73 -6.71
C ASP A 181 -13.36 -10.32 -6.52
N MET A 182 -14.16 -9.85 -7.48
CA MET A 182 -14.66 -8.48 -7.51
C MET A 182 -15.50 -8.13 -6.28
N SER A 183 -16.34 -9.05 -5.80
CA SER A 183 -17.22 -8.81 -4.65
C SER A 183 -16.41 -8.65 -3.35
N MET A 184 -15.50 -9.59 -3.08
CA MET A 184 -14.61 -9.51 -1.92
C MET A 184 -13.70 -8.29 -1.97
N ARG A 185 -13.19 -7.96 -3.16
CA ARG A 185 -12.36 -6.76 -3.38
C ARG A 185 -13.12 -5.49 -2.98
N SER A 186 -14.35 -5.33 -3.45
CA SER A 186 -15.19 -4.17 -3.11
C SER A 186 -15.46 -4.07 -1.60
N GLN A 187 -15.71 -5.19 -0.94
CA GLN A 187 -15.90 -5.21 0.52
C GLN A 187 -14.65 -4.75 1.28
N ILE A 188 -13.46 -5.19 0.88
CA ILE A 188 -12.20 -4.76 1.52
C ILE A 188 -11.92 -3.29 1.22
N ILE A 189 -12.17 -2.82 0.01
CA ILE A 189 -12.03 -1.39 -0.35
C ILE A 189 -12.95 -0.53 0.52
N ASN A 190 -14.22 -0.88 0.64
CA ASN A 190 -15.16 -0.13 1.47
C ASN A 190 -14.72 -0.09 2.93
N LEU A 191 -14.22 -1.21 3.46
CA LEU A 191 -13.64 -1.26 4.80
C LEU A 191 -12.42 -0.34 4.93
N MET A 192 -11.51 -0.33 3.94
CA MET A 192 -10.35 0.56 3.96
C MET A 192 -10.77 2.04 3.92
N LEU A 193 -11.75 2.40 3.09
CA LEU A 193 -12.30 3.77 3.03
C LEU A 193 -12.97 4.18 4.34
N GLU A 194 -13.73 3.28 4.97
CA GLU A 194 -14.34 3.53 6.29
C GLU A 194 -13.26 3.79 7.36
N LEU A 195 -12.20 2.99 7.38
CA LEU A 195 -11.06 3.14 8.29
C LEU A 195 -10.30 4.44 8.01
N GLN A 196 -10.14 4.81 6.74
CA GLN A 196 -9.54 6.07 6.33
C GLN A 196 -10.31 7.28 6.90
N GLN A 197 -11.62 7.28 6.74
CA GLN A 197 -12.48 8.36 7.24
C GLN A 197 -12.45 8.46 8.76
N LYS A 198 -12.55 7.32 9.47
CA LYS A 198 -12.60 7.29 10.94
C LYS A 198 -11.27 7.59 11.62
N GLN A 199 -10.17 7.12 11.04
CA GLN A 199 -8.84 7.15 11.66
C GLN A 199 -7.84 8.06 10.94
N ARG A 200 -8.26 8.67 9.81
CA ARG A 200 -7.43 9.53 8.95
C ARG A 200 -6.14 8.84 8.48
N ILE A 201 -6.20 7.53 8.28
CA ILE A 201 -5.08 6.75 7.73
C ILE A 201 -4.83 7.20 6.29
N ALA A 202 -3.58 7.47 5.95
CA ALA A 202 -3.18 7.68 4.56
C ALA A 202 -2.85 6.34 3.90
N TYR A 203 -3.26 6.16 2.64
CA TYR A 203 -2.95 4.95 1.88
C TYR A 203 -2.00 5.27 0.72
N ILE A 204 -1.03 4.39 0.52
CA ILE A 204 -0.25 4.30 -0.72
C ILE A 204 -0.61 2.98 -1.37
N TYR A 205 -1.33 3.03 -2.48
CA TYR A 205 -1.85 1.85 -3.15
C TYR A 205 -1.08 1.57 -4.43
N VAL A 206 -0.31 0.49 -4.45
CA VAL A 206 0.41 0.03 -5.65
C VAL A 206 -0.45 -0.98 -6.39
N THR A 207 -0.74 -0.72 -7.66
CA THR A 207 -1.56 -1.63 -8.48
C THR A 207 -1.34 -1.43 -9.97
N GLN A 208 -1.73 -2.45 -10.72
CA GLN A 208 -1.88 -2.40 -12.17
C GLN A 208 -3.34 -2.15 -12.60
N HIS A 209 -4.30 -2.27 -11.68
CA HIS A 209 -5.73 -2.20 -11.98
C HIS A 209 -6.27 -0.78 -11.88
N LEU A 210 -6.36 -0.07 -13.01
CA LEU A 210 -6.82 1.32 -13.09
C LEU A 210 -8.28 1.52 -12.70
N GLY A 211 -9.15 0.55 -12.98
CA GLY A 211 -10.58 0.68 -12.72
C GLY A 211 -10.93 0.93 -11.25
N MET A 212 -10.12 0.42 -10.32
CA MET A 212 -10.31 0.68 -8.89
C MET A 212 -9.81 2.05 -8.46
N MET A 213 -8.76 2.57 -9.12
CA MET A 213 -8.09 3.81 -8.72
C MET A 213 -9.03 5.00 -8.72
N LYS A 214 -9.93 5.07 -9.69
CA LYS A 214 -10.95 6.14 -9.80
C LYS A 214 -11.76 6.32 -8.51
N HIS A 215 -12.01 5.22 -7.80
CA HIS A 215 -12.92 5.22 -6.65
C HIS A 215 -12.22 5.35 -5.30
N ILE A 216 -10.91 5.07 -5.24
CA ILE A 216 -10.20 4.98 -3.96
C ILE A 216 -9.03 5.96 -3.82
N SER A 217 -8.57 6.59 -4.90
CA SER A 217 -7.40 7.46 -4.83
C SER A 217 -7.71 8.92 -5.14
N ASP A 218 -7.08 9.80 -4.37
CA ASP A 218 -7.12 11.25 -4.56
C ASP A 218 -6.08 11.67 -5.60
N GLN A 219 -4.91 11.05 -5.54
CA GLN A 219 -3.78 11.32 -6.42
C GLN A 219 -3.29 10.03 -7.06
N VAL A 220 -2.73 10.16 -8.26
CA VAL A 220 -2.08 9.09 -8.99
C VAL A 220 -0.66 9.50 -9.39
N MET A 221 0.23 8.52 -9.36
CA MET A 221 1.60 8.60 -9.83
C MET A 221 1.85 7.46 -10.80
N VAL A 222 2.24 7.78 -12.02
CA VAL A 222 2.53 6.80 -13.07
C VAL A 222 4.02 6.57 -13.12
N MET A 223 4.44 5.32 -12.98
CA MET A 223 5.84 4.93 -13.04
C MET A 223 6.14 4.12 -14.30
N HIS A 224 7.27 4.44 -14.94
CA HIS A 224 7.82 3.70 -16.08
C HIS A 224 9.34 3.67 -15.99
N ASN A 225 9.96 2.48 -16.11
CA ASN A 225 11.42 2.28 -16.05
C ASN A 225 12.11 2.98 -14.85
N GLY A 226 11.50 2.88 -13.67
CA GLY A 226 12.02 3.48 -12.45
C GLY A 226 11.76 4.97 -12.28
N GLU A 227 11.13 5.62 -13.24
CA GLU A 227 10.86 7.06 -13.27
C GLU A 227 9.37 7.35 -13.08
N VAL A 228 9.04 8.47 -12.44
CA VAL A 228 7.70 9.02 -12.39
C VAL A 228 7.48 9.86 -13.64
N VAL A 229 6.69 9.34 -14.57
CA VAL A 229 6.43 9.98 -15.88
C VAL A 229 5.25 10.93 -15.88
N GLU A 230 4.29 10.70 -14.97
CA GLU A 230 3.12 11.59 -14.80
C GLU A 230 2.60 11.53 -13.37
N ARG A 231 2.08 12.64 -12.87
CA ARG A 231 1.48 12.75 -11.54
C ARG A 231 0.42 13.85 -11.53
N GLY A 232 -0.67 13.62 -10.81
CA GLY A 232 -1.74 14.60 -10.64
C GLY A 232 -2.90 14.08 -9.80
N SER A 233 -4.01 14.82 -9.80
CA SER A 233 -5.25 14.27 -9.27
C SER A 233 -5.66 13.04 -10.09
N THR A 234 -6.24 12.04 -9.44
CA THR A 234 -6.67 10.82 -10.15
C THR A 234 -7.67 11.15 -11.27
N ALA A 235 -8.58 12.09 -11.02
CA ALA A 235 -9.56 12.52 -11.99
C ALA A 235 -8.91 13.14 -13.24
N ASP A 236 -7.94 14.04 -13.08
CA ASP A 236 -7.31 14.75 -14.19
C ASP A 236 -6.46 13.80 -15.03
N VAL A 237 -5.59 13.01 -14.39
CA VAL A 237 -4.68 12.08 -15.09
C VAL A 237 -5.45 11.00 -15.85
N LEU A 238 -6.56 10.50 -15.28
CA LEU A 238 -7.38 9.51 -15.99
C LEU A 238 -8.24 10.12 -17.10
N ALA A 239 -8.71 11.37 -16.94
CA ALA A 239 -9.54 12.05 -17.95
C ALA A 239 -8.72 12.61 -19.12
N ALA A 240 -7.53 13.13 -18.85
CA ALA A 240 -6.68 13.81 -19.84
C ALA A 240 -5.19 13.47 -19.61
N PRO A 241 -4.78 12.20 -19.85
CA PRO A 241 -3.39 11.79 -19.67
C PRO A 241 -2.47 12.53 -20.62
N LEU A 242 -1.37 13.05 -20.10
CA LEU A 242 -0.40 13.82 -20.89
C LEU A 242 0.69 12.93 -21.46
N HIS A 243 1.25 12.04 -20.65
CA HIS A 243 2.37 11.20 -21.04
C HIS A 243 1.92 9.98 -21.86
N GLU A 244 2.69 9.62 -22.92
CA GLU A 244 2.36 8.50 -23.82
C GLU A 244 2.23 7.15 -23.11
N GLN A 245 3.04 6.90 -22.08
CA GLN A 245 2.93 5.67 -21.30
C GLN A 245 1.64 5.63 -20.48
N THR A 246 1.19 6.76 -19.95
CA THR A 246 -0.10 6.87 -19.26
C THR A 246 -1.26 6.59 -20.21
N LYS A 247 -1.23 7.17 -21.43
CA LYS A 247 -2.24 6.91 -22.47
C LYS A 247 -2.31 5.42 -22.83
N ARG A 248 -1.15 4.78 -23.05
CA ARG A 248 -1.07 3.34 -23.34
C ARG A 248 -1.61 2.49 -22.20
N LEU A 249 -1.26 2.83 -20.95
CA LEU A 249 -1.73 2.11 -19.76
C LEU A 249 -3.25 2.21 -19.62
N ILE A 250 -3.82 3.38 -19.85
CA ILE A 250 -5.27 3.61 -19.83
C ILE A 250 -5.96 2.86 -20.97
N ALA A 251 -5.45 2.98 -22.19
CA ALA A 251 -6.00 2.28 -23.38
C ALA A 251 -5.99 0.75 -23.21
N SER A 252 -4.92 0.19 -22.64
CA SER A 252 -4.83 -1.26 -22.41
C SER A 252 -5.83 -1.78 -21.38
N HIS A 253 -6.29 -0.92 -20.45
CA HIS A 253 -7.21 -1.31 -19.39
C HIS A 253 -8.69 -1.12 -19.75
N PHE A 254 -9.00 -0.05 -20.46
CA PHE A 254 -10.37 0.36 -20.76
C PHE A 254 -10.74 0.14 -22.26
N GLY A 255 -9.80 -0.29 -23.08
CA GLY A 255 -9.95 -0.38 -24.53
C GLY A 255 -9.81 0.99 -25.21
N GLU A 256 -9.55 1.00 -26.51
CA GLU A 256 -9.40 2.23 -27.30
C GLU A 256 -10.69 3.10 -27.39
N ALA A 257 -11.83 2.56 -26.94
CA ALA A 257 -13.13 3.22 -27.03
C ALA A 257 -13.43 4.27 -25.94
N LEU A 258 -12.57 4.44 -24.94
CA LEU A 258 -12.74 5.48 -23.92
C LEU A 258 -12.00 6.75 -24.28
N THR A 259 -12.46 7.46 -25.33
CA THR A 259 -12.23 8.89 -25.49
C THR A 259 -12.88 9.66 -24.35
N ALA A 260 -12.43 10.91 -24.11
CA ALA A 260 -12.85 11.78 -23.01
C ALA A 260 -14.38 11.88 -22.74
N ASP A 261 -15.22 11.50 -23.71
CA ASP A 261 -16.68 11.55 -23.62
C ASP A 261 -17.30 10.38 -22.82
N ALA A 262 -16.68 9.19 -22.82
CA ALA A 262 -17.17 8.07 -22.01
C ALA A 262 -16.95 8.30 -20.51
N TRP A 263 -15.87 8.97 -20.14
CA TRP A 263 -15.57 9.35 -18.75
C TRP A 263 -16.55 10.35 -18.15
N ARG A 264 -17.12 11.23 -19.00
CA ARG A 264 -18.11 12.24 -18.58
C ARG A 264 -19.51 11.64 -18.37
N ARG A 265 -19.85 10.54 -19.06
CA ARG A 265 -21.19 9.93 -19.00
C ARG A 265 -21.41 9.05 -17.76
N ASP A 266 -20.38 8.38 -17.27
CA ASP A 266 -20.47 7.50 -16.07
C ASP A 266 -20.26 8.23 -14.73
N GLY A 267 -20.13 9.56 -14.74
CA GLY A 267 -20.01 10.41 -13.55
C GLY A 267 -21.34 10.71 -12.83
N GLY A 268 -22.44 10.16 -13.29
CA GLY A 268 -23.78 10.37 -12.71
C GLY A 268 -24.46 9.06 -12.36
N GLY A 269 -24.27 8.58 -11.13
CA GLY A 269 -25.11 7.55 -10.55
C GLY A 269 -24.38 6.28 -10.10
N PHE A 270 -23.97 6.31 -8.85
CA PHE A 270 -24.28 5.27 -7.83
C PHE A 270 -23.97 5.85 -6.46
#